data_e1f241af3ba7064747548a198e7dd58e
#
_entry.id   e1f241af3ba7064747548a198e7dd58e
#
_cell.length_a   1.000
_cell.length_b   1.000
_cell.length_c   1.000
_cell.angle_alpha   90.00
_cell.angle_beta   90.00
_cell.angle_gamma   90.00
#
_symmetry.space_group_name_H-M   'P 1'
#
loop_
_entity.id
_entity.type
_entity.pdbx_description
1 polymer ?
#
loop_
_entity_poly.entity_id
_entity_poly.type
_entity_poly.pdbx_seq_one_letter_code
_entity_poly.pdbx_strand_id
1 'polypeptide(L)'
;MENVLIISSSRSFTEQLAGFIRDSFNSSVRAVETAYQARSILDDSSPPFDLAVINVPLSDESGVELAEFIAESTLTGCIVMARSEKAEMLSERLEKSGVPVAPKPFSKSVFYQLVKTVEVALHRSQRLYEKTLQLEGKIEEIQTVDKAKFLLMEHRGMTESEAHLYVEHYAMNKRKKKKLAAMEIIDGIMERHL
;
A
#
# COMPACT_ATOMS: atom_id res chain seq x y z
N MET A 1 0.18 -9.36 12.23
CA MET A 1 -1.02 -8.50 12.27
C MET A 1 -1.13 -7.91 13.66
N GLU A 2 -1.04 -6.58 13.77
CA GLU A 2 -0.99 -5.86 15.05
C GLU A 2 -2.22 -4.97 15.26
N ASN A 3 -2.69 -4.30 14.20
CA ASN A 3 -3.76 -3.32 14.26
C ASN A 3 -4.95 -3.73 13.38
N VAL A 4 -6.13 -3.90 13.96
CA VAL A 4 -7.35 -4.29 13.26
C VAL A 4 -8.43 -3.23 13.44
N LEU A 5 -9.06 -2.83 12.32
CA LEU A 5 -10.23 -1.96 12.29
C LEU A 5 -11.50 -2.78 12.08
N ILE A 6 -12.46 -2.66 12.98
CA ILE A 6 -13.81 -3.25 12.82
C ILE A 6 -14.78 -2.12 12.46
N ILE A 7 -15.49 -2.28 11.35
CA ILE A 7 -16.51 -1.34 10.89
C ILE A 7 -17.86 -2.02 10.94
N SER A 8 -18.70 -1.61 11.91
CA SER A 8 -19.98 -2.28 12.14
C SER A 8 -20.95 -1.42 12.94
N SER A 9 -22.15 -1.27 12.45
CA SER A 9 -23.28 -0.66 13.20
C SER A 9 -23.87 -1.58 14.29
N SER A 10 -23.43 -2.83 14.38
CA SER A 10 -23.89 -3.79 15.41
C SER A 10 -22.88 -3.91 16.55
N ARG A 11 -23.21 -3.33 17.69
CA ARG A 11 -22.38 -3.36 18.89
C ARG A 11 -22.08 -4.79 19.37
N SER A 12 -23.09 -5.66 19.38
CA SER A 12 -22.92 -7.06 19.81
C SER A 12 -21.94 -7.82 18.90
N PHE A 13 -22.02 -7.61 17.57
CA PHE A 13 -21.09 -8.18 16.61
C PHE A 13 -19.67 -7.66 16.86
N THR A 14 -19.52 -6.34 17.03
CA THR A 14 -18.24 -5.71 17.30
C THR A 14 -17.56 -6.26 18.54
N GLU A 15 -18.28 -6.39 19.66
CA GLU A 15 -17.75 -6.91 20.93
C GLU A 15 -17.28 -8.37 20.79
N GLN A 16 -18.08 -9.23 20.14
CA GLN A 16 -17.74 -10.64 19.91
C GLN A 16 -16.53 -10.80 19.00
N LEU A 17 -16.50 -10.06 17.89
CA LEU A 17 -15.40 -10.14 16.94
C LEU A 17 -14.11 -9.56 17.53
N ALA A 18 -14.19 -8.44 18.23
CA ALA A 18 -13.03 -7.82 18.89
C ALA A 18 -12.42 -8.75 19.95
N GLY A 19 -13.25 -9.43 20.77
CA GLY A 19 -12.77 -10.45 21.70
C GLY A 19 -12.04 -11.57 20.97
N PHE A 20 -12.66 -12.13 19.94
CA PHE A 20 -12.02 -13.19 19.16
C PHE A 20 -10.69 -12.77 18.53
N ILE A 21 -10.60 -11.57 17.94
CA ILE A 21 -9.38 -11.07 17.30
C ILE A 21 -8.27 -10.87 18.34
N ARG A 22 -8.57 -10.27 19.49
CA ARG A 22 -7.58 -10.11 20.57
C ARG A 22 -7.06 -11.45 21.06
N ASP A 23 -7.94 -12.40 21.32
CA ASP A 23 -7.58 -13.71 21.87
C ASP A 23 -6.78 -14.57 20.87
N SER A 24 -7.15 -14.49 19.57
CA SER A 24 -6.57 -15.38 18.55
C SER A 24 -5.31 -14.83 17.88
N PHE A 25 -5.17 -13.49 17.81
CA PHE A 25 -4.10 -12.83 17.05
C PHE A 25 -3.26 -11.87 17.90
N ASN A 26 -3.60 -11.67 19.16
CA ASN A 26 -2.95 -10.71 20.07
C ASN A 26 -2.87 -9.29 19.46
N SER A 27 -3.92 -8.89 18.75
CA SER A 27 -3.98 -7.64 17.98
C SER A 27 -4.70 -6.54 18.73
N SER A 28 -4.28 -5.30 18.51
CA SER A 28 -5.03 -4.11 18.88
C SER A 28 -6.26 -3.97 17.98
N VAL A 29 -7.40 -3.67 18.57
CA VAL A 29 -8.66 -3.53 17.83
C VAL A 29 -9.25 -2.16 18.08
N ARG A 30 -9.47 -1.42 16.99
CA ARG A 30 -10.28 -0.19 16.94
C ARG A 30 -11.60 -0.47 16.23
N ALA A 31 -12.68 0.11 16.71
CA ALA A 31 -14.00 -0.10 16.13
C ALA A 31 -14.68 1.24 15.80
N VAL A 32 -15.39 1.27 14.68
CA VAL A 32 -16.22 2.39 14.23
C VAL A 32 -17.56 1.88 13.70
N GLU A 33 -18.57 2.75 13.65
CA GLU A 33 -19.93 2.35 13.30
C GLU A 33 -20.29 2.67 11.85
N THR A 34 -19.57 3.63 11.22
CA THR A 34 -19.91 4.17 9.90
C THR A 34 -18.73 4.11 8.93
N ALA A 35 -19.03 4.10 7.64
CA ALA A 35 -18.02 4.19 6.60
C ALA A 35 -17.31 5.55 6.60
N TYR A 36 -18.04 6.62 6.90
CA TYR A 36 -17.45 7.96 7.05
C TYR A 36 -16.35 7.99 8.11
N GLN A 37 -16.61 7.45 9.29
CA GLN A 37 -15.60 7.34 10.35
C GLN A 37 -14.41 6.46 9.92
N ALA A 38 -14.68 5.36 9.22
CA ALA A 38 -13.64 4.45 8.75
C ALA A 38 -12.68 5.16 7.76
N ARG A 39 -13.21 5.89 6.77
CA ARG A 39 -12.39 6.64 5.82
C ARG A 39 -11.50 7.67 6.52
N SER A 40 -12.08 8.50 7.40
CA SER A 40 -11.33 9.49 8.16
C SER A 40 -10.17 8.89 8.97
N ILE A 41 -10.40 7.72 9.55
CA ILE A 41 -9.39 7.03 10.35
C ILE A 41 -8.31 6.39 9.48
N LEU A 42 -8.67 5.82 8.33
CA LEU A 42 -7.73 5.19 7.42
C LEU A 42 -6.78 6.22 6.79
N ASP A 43 -7.27 7.42 6.51
CA ASP A 43 -6.46 8.52 5.97
C ASP A 43 -5.44 9.06 6.99
N ASP A 44 -5.81 9.13 8.28
CA ASP A 44 -5.00 9.75 9.34
C ASP A 44 -4.22 8.73 10.20
N SER A 45 -4.38 7.42 9.96
CA SER A 45 -3.82 6.42 10.88
C SER A 45 -2.31 6.26 10.78
N SER A 46 -1.64 6.47 11.91
CA SER A 46 -0.23 6.11 12.11
C SER A 46 -0.10 5.45 13.49
N PRO A 47 0.23 4.16 13.57
CA PRO A 47 0.52 3.21 12.49
C PRO A 47 -0.72 2.80 11.68
N PRO A 48 -0.54 2.34 10.43
CA PRO A 48 -1.64 1.89 9.58
C PRO A 48 -2.31 0.62 10.14
N PHE A 49 -3.53 0.34 9.70
CA PHE A 49 -4.20 -0.91 10.00
C PHE A 49 -3.71 -2.04 9.09
N ASP A 50 -3.52 -3.22 9.68
CA ASP A 50 -3.19 -4.42 8.91
C ASP A 50 -4.43 -5.06 8.28
N LEU A 51 -5.57 -4.96 8.98
CA LEU A 51 -6.83 -5.56 8.54
C LEU A 51 -8.02 -4.67 8.91
N ALA A 52 -8.92 -4.50 7.95
CA ALA A 52 -10.26 -3.95 8.14
C ALA A 52 -11.31 -5.05 7.99
N VAL A 53 -12.24 -5.16 8.93
CA VAL A 53 -13.37 -6.09 8.85
C VAL A 53 -14.66 -5.28 8.82
N ILE A 54 -15.39 -5.36 7.70
CA ILE A 54 -16.61 -4.61 7.45
C ILE A 54 -17.83 -5.52 7.64
N ASN A 55 -18.67 -5.23 8.59
CA ASN A 55 -19.93 -5.94 8.80
C ASN A 55 -21.09 -5.26 8.08
N VAL A 56 -21.40 -5.74 6.89
CA VAL A 56 -22.43 -5.12 6.03
C VAL A 56 -23.87 -5.59 6.36
N PRO A 57 -24.88 -4.70 6.15
CA PRO A 57 -24.76 -3.30 5.74
C PRO A 57 -24.33 -2.40 6.90
N LEU A 58 -23.71 -1.26 6.59
CA LEU A 58 -23.46 -0.18 7.53
C LEU A 58 -24.69 0.71 7.68
N SER A 59 -24.66 1.66 8.61
CA SER A 59 -25.79 2.57 8.85
C SER A 59 -25.88 3.72 7.84
N ASP A 60 -24.75 4.12 7.25
CA ASP A 60 -24.61 5.23 6.34
C ASP A 60 -24.44 4.81 4.87
N GLU A 61 -23.94 3.60 4.61
CA GLU A 61 -23.81 3.06 3.25
C GLU A 61 -23.88 1.52 3.21
N SER A 62 -23.81 0.95 2.02
CA SER A 62 -23.79 -0.52 1.83
C SER A 62 -22.56 -1.19 2.44
N GLY A 63 -21.46 -0.46 2.51
CA GLY A 63 -20.13 -0.95 2.93
C GLY A 63 -19.32 -1.57 1.80
N VAL A 64 -19.87 -1.69 0.60
CA VAL A 64 -19.18 -2.25 -0.57
C VAL A 64 -18.20 -1.26 -1.15
N GLU A 65 -18.63 -0.01 -1.34
CA GLU A 65 -17.77 1.08 -1.81
C GLU A 65 -16.61 1.36 -0.84
N LEU A 66 -16.83 1.16 0.46
CA LEU A 66 -15.76 1.24 1.45
C LEU A 66 -14.76 0.10 1.28
N ALA A 67 -15.23 -1.12 1.02
CA ALA A 67 -14.35 -2.27 0.80
C ALA A 67 -13.48 -2.11 -0.45
N GLU A 68 -14.08 -1.63 -1.55
CA GLU A 68 -13.39 -1.29 -2.79
C GLU A 68 -12.33 -0.20 -2.55
N PHE A 69 -12.70 0.89 -1.85
CA PHE A 69 -11.77 1.96 -1.48
C PHE A 69 -10.58 1.45 -0.66
N ILE A 70 -10.82 0.63 0.37
CA ILE A 70 -9.73 0.08 1.19
C ILE A 70 -8.77 -0.75 0.34
N ALA A 71 -9.30 -1.61 -0.52
CA ALA A 71 -8.49 -2.49 -1.36
C ALA A 71 -7.67 -1.75 -2.41
N GLU A 72 -8.19 -0.65 -2.97
CA GLU A 72 -7.56 0.09 -4.06
C GLU A 72 -6.62 1.20 -3.57
N SER A 73 -6.97 1.83 -2.44
CA SER A 73 -6.29 3.06 -1.99
C SER A 73 -5.39 2.85 -0.78
N THR A 74 -5.39 1.66 -0.17
CA THR A 74 -4.59 1.38 1.04
C THR A 74 -3.83 0.06 0.93
N LEU A 75 -2.87 -0.13 1.84
CA LEU A 75 -2.19 -1.42 2.04
C LEU A 75 -2.85 -2.25 3.17
N THR A 76 -4.06 -1.90 3.56
CA THR A 76 -4.83 -2.57 4.59
C THR A 76 -5.60 -3.76 3.98
N GLY A 77 -5.51 -4.94 4.56
CA GLY A 77 -6.35 -6.05 4.18
C GLY A 77 -7.82 -5.77 4.46
N CYS A 78 -8.71 -6.30 3.64
CA CYS A 78 -10.14 -6.12 3.84
C CYS A 78 -10.88 -7.45 3.84
N ILE A 79 -11.80 -7.63 4.77
CA ILE A 79 -12.76 -8.75 4.81
C ILE A 79 -14.15 -8.18 4.98
N VAL A 80 -15.10 -8.57 4.12
CA VAL A 80 -16.50 -8.20 4.24
C VAL A 80 -17.29 -9.35 4.88
N MET A 81 -18.05 -9.05 5.93
CA MET A 81 -18.93 -9.98 6.61
C MET A 81 -20.38 -9.72 6.20
N ALA A 82 -21.01 -10.65 5.49
CA ALA A 82 -22.37 -10.49 4.96
C ALA A 82 -23.30 -11.59 5.44
N ARG A 83 -24.62 -11.37 5.35
CA ARG A 83 -25.60 -12.44 5.52
C ARG A 83 -25.47 -13.44 4.38
N SER A 84 -25.67 -14.74 4.65
CA SER A 84 -25.49 -15.81 3.68
C SER A 84 -26.24 -15.58 2.37
N GLU A 85 -27.46 -15.03 2.43
CA GLU A 85 -28.29 -14.79 1.24
C GLU A 85 -27.69 -13.74 0.27
N LYS A 86 -26.79 -12.87 0.77
CA LYS A 86 -26.14 -11.83 -0.02
C LYS A 86 -24.65 -12.08 -0.27
N ALA A 87 -24.09 -13.08 0.40
CA ALA A 87 -22.64 -13.29 0.38
C ALA A 87 -22.11 -13.65 -1.00
N GLU A 88 -22.82 -14.49 -1.75
CA GLU A 88 -22.43 -14.91 -3.11
C GLU A 88 -22.39 -13.70 -4.09
N MET A 89 -23.48 -12.94 -4.15
CA MET A 89 -23.58 -11.73 -4.98
C MET A 89 -22.49 -10.70 -4.63
N LEU A 90 -22.22 -10.51 -3.33
CA LEU A 90 -21.17 -9.58 -2.88
C LEU A 90 -19.77 -10.12 -3.18
N SER A 91 -19.57 -11.44 -3.12
CA SER A 91 -18.31 -12.08 -3.49
C SER A 91 -17.98 -11.87 -4.96
N GLU A 92 -18.94 -12.08 -5.86
CA GLU A 92 -18.77 -11.80 -7.29
C GLU A 92 -18.43 -10.32 -7.57
N ARG A 93 -19.09 -9.40 -6.87
CA ARG A 93 -18.83 -7.97 -7.03
C ARG A 93 -17.43 -7.57 -6.56
N LEU A 94 -16.99 -8.09 -5.41
CA LEU A 94 -15.73 -7.73 -4.77
C LEU A 94 -14.52 -8.58 -5.23
N GLU A 95 -14.75 -9.58 -6.08
CA GLU A 95 -13.70 -10.45 -6.61
C GLU A 95 -12.58 -9.68 -7.30
N LYS A 96 -12.95 -8.69 -8.13
CA LYS A 96 -11.98 -7.87 -8.87
C LYS A 96 -11.09 -7.02 -7.96
N SER A 97 -11.62 -6.57 -6.84
CA SER A 97 -10.87 -5.82 -5.83
C SER A 97 -10.12 -6.73 -4.86
N GLY A 98 -10.25 -8.05 -5.01
CA GLY A 98 -9.56 -9.04 -4.17
C GLY A 98 -10.03 -9.06 -2.72
N VAL A 99 -11.26 -8.61 -2.43
CA VAL A 99 -11.83 -8.57 -1.09
C VAL A 99 -12.68 -9.81 -0.83
N PRO A 100 -12.27 -10.71 0.06
CA PRO A 100 -13.06 -11.87 0.40
C PRO A 100 -14.31 -11.51 1.21
N VAL A 101 -15.40 -12.24 0.94
CA VAL A 101 -16.67 -12.12 1.65
C VAL A 101 -16.90 -13.36 2.50
N ALA A 102 -17.10 -13.16 3.82
CA ALA A 102 -17.42 -14.21 4.75
C ALA A 102 -18.93 -14.22 5.07
N PRO A 103 -19.64 -15.34 4.81
CA PRO A 103 -21.07 -15.45 5.15
C PRO A 103 -21.28 -15.56 6.66
N LYS A 104 -22.35 -14.96 7.16
CA LYS A 104 -22.84 -15.12 8.55
C LYS A 104 -24.01 -16.09 8.60
N PRO A 105 -24.07 -17.01 9.56
CA PRO A 105 -23.11 -17.24 10.65
C PRO A 105 -21.82 -17.93 10.16
N PHE A 106 -20.68 -17.66 10.80
CA PHE A 106 -19.40 -18.27 10.51
C PHE A 106 -18.81 -18.98 11.73
N SER A 107 -17.98 -20.00 11.49
CA SER A 107 -17.21 -20.62 12.56
C SER A 107 -15.91 -19.85 12.83
N LYS A 108 -15.45 -19.85 14.07
CA LYS A 108 -14.18 -19.21 14.47
C LYS A 108 -12.99 -19.74 13.68
N SER A 109 -12.97 -21.05 13.39
CA SER A 109 -11.89 -21.68 12.61
C SER A 109 -11.87 -21.20 11.16
N VAL A 110 -13.03 -21.10 10.50
CA VAL A 110 -13.12 -20.58 9.12
C VAL A 110 -12.69 -19.13 9.06
N PHE A 111 -13.14 -18.30 9.99
CA PHE A 111 -12.73 -16.90 10.04
C PHE A 111 -11.22 -16.75 10.31
N TYR A 112 -10.66 -17.55 11.22
CA TYR A 112 -9.22 -17.59 11.47
C TYR A 112 -8.42 -17.90 10.20
N GLN A 113 -8.82 -18.92 9.43
CA GLN A 113 -8.16 -19.29 8.18
C GLN A 113 -8.28 -18.18 7.12
N LEU A 114 -9.44 -17.53 7.04
CA LEU A 114 -9.65 -16.41 6.14
C LEU A 114 -8.72 -15.23 6.46
N VAL A 115 -8.61 -14.86 7.73
CA VAL A 115 -7.68 -13.80 8.18
C VAL A 115 -6.25 -14.17 7.82
N LYS A 116 -5.83 -15.43 8.06
CA LYS A 116 -4.47 -15.88 7.68
C LYS A 116 -4.23 -15.84 6.17
N THR A 117 -5.23 -16.16 5.38
CA THR A 117 -5.13 -16.06 3.92
C THR A 117 -4.94 -14.61 3.46
N VAL A 118 -5.71 -13.69 4.02
CA VAL A 118 -5.58 -12.25 3.75
C VAL A 118 -4.22 -11.73 4.19
N GLU A 119 -3.74 -12.12 5.36
CA GLU A 119 -2.41 -11.74 5.87
C GLU A 119 -1.27 -12.18 4.91
N VAL A 120 -1.32 -13.41 4.41
CA VAL A 120 -0.35 -13.91 3.42
C VAL A 120 -0.43 -13.14 2.10
N ALA A 121 -1.64 -12.85 1.61
CA ALA A 121 -1.85 -12.08 0.40
C ALA A 121 -1.29 -10.66 0.52
N LEU A 122 -1.50 -10.01 1.67
CA LEU A 122 -0.97 -8.69 1.97
C LEU A 122 0.56 -8.65 1.97
N HIS A 123 1.21 -9.57 2.67
CA HIS A 123 2.66 -9.65 2.67
C HIS A 123 3.24 -9.81 1.26
N ARG A 124 2.55 -10.56 0.40
CA ARG A 124 2.95 -10.70 -1.01
C ARG A 124 2.78 -9.38 -1.77
N SER A 125 1.66 -8.69 -1.58
CA SER A 125 1.38 -7.40 -2.20
C SER A 125 2.40 -6.34 -1.78
N GLN A 126 2.69 -6.24 -0.48
CA GLN A 126 3.70 -5.32 0.05
C GLN A 126 5.08 -5.55 -0.55
N ARG A 127 5.53 -6.82 -0.66
CA ARG A 127 6.81 -7.14 -1.31
C ARG A 127 6.85 -6.76 -2.78
N LEU A 128 5.74 -6.91 -3.50
CA LEU A 128 5.65 -6.49 -4.89
C LEU A 128 5.71 -4.97 -5.01
N TYR A 129 5.00 -4.25 -4.15
CA TYR A 129 5.02 -2.79 -4.08
C TYR A 129 6.42 -2.24 -3.80
N GLU A 130 7.13 -2.81 -2.81
CA GLU A 130 8.51 -2.44 -2.49
C GLU A 130 9.45 -2.66 -3.70
N LYS A 131 9.29 -3.79 -4.42
CA LYS A 131 10.06 -4.04 -5.64
C LYS A 131 9.76 -3.03 -6.75
N THR A 132 8.49 -2.66 -6.91
CA THR A 132 8.09 -1.63 -7.88
C THR A 132 8.75 -0.29 -7.57
N LEU A 133 8.70 0.17 -6.32
CA LEU A 133 9.39 1.40 -5.89
C LEU A 133 10.90 1.35 -6.11
N GLN A 134 11.54 0.19 -5.87
CA GLN A 134 12.97 0.01 -6.15
C GLN A 134 13.28 0.10 -7.64
N LEU A 135 12.43 -0.47 -8.51
CA LEU A 135 12.60 -0.41 -9.96
C LEU A 135 12.38 1.00 -10.49
N GLU A 136 11.35 1.70 -10.02
CA GLU A 136 11.10 3.10 -10.36
C GLU A 136 12.27 3.99 -9.97
N GLY A 137 12.82 3.81 -8.77
CA GLY A 137 14.01 4.53 -8.33
C GLY A 137 15.26 4.26 -9.20
N LYS A 138 15.43 3.02 -9.70
CA LYS A 138 16.51 2.69 -10.66
C LYS A 138 16.29 3.32 -12.02
N ILE A 139 15.06 3.34 -12.52
CA ILE A 139 14.73 3.99 -13.80
C ILE A 139 15.05 5.49 -13.70
N GLU A 140 14.64 6.14 -12.64
CA GLU A 140 14.90 7.55 -12.40
C GLU A 140 16.40 7.85 -12.28
N GLU A 141 17.17 6.95 -11.64
CA GLU A 141 18.63 7.05 -11.58
C GLU A 141 19.26 6.99 -12.99
N ILE A 142 18.85 6.00 -13.79
CA ILE A 142 19.35 5.84 -15.18
C ILE A 142 19.03 7.10 -16.00
N GLN A 143 17.79 7.56 -15.98
CA GLN A 143 17.37 8.76 -16.71
C GLN A 143 18.17 10.01 -16.30
N THR A 144 18.41 10.17 -14.99
CA THR A 144 19.18 11.31 -14.48
C THR A 144 20.65 11.24 -14.92
N VAL A 145 21.25 10.05 -14.87
CA VAL A 145 22.64 9.82 -15.32
C VAL A 145 22.75 10.04 -16.82
N ASP A 146 21.81 9.54 -17.62
CA ASP A 146 21.83 9.72 -19.07
C ASP A 146 21.66 11.19 -19.46
N LYS A 147 20.80 11.94 -18.76
CA LYS A 147 20.68 13.39 -18.94
C LYS A 147 22.00 14.12 -18.63
N ALA A 148 22.68 13.75 -17.56
CA ALA A 148 24.00 14.32 -17.22
C ALA A 148 25.04 14.01 -18.28
N LYS A 149 25.09 12.76 -18.79
CA LYS A 149 25.98 12.37 -19.88
C LYS A 149 25.69 13.18 -21.15
N PHE A 150 24.43 13.30 -21.53
CA PHE A 150 24.01 14.07 -22.69
C PHE A 150 24.51 15.53 -22.62
N LEU A 151 24.30 16.19 -21.49
CA LEU A 151 24.76 17.56 -21.27
C LEU A 151 26.30 17.68 -21.28
N LEU A 152 27.02 16.70 -20.74
CA LEU A 152 28.50 16.66 -20.83
C LEU A 152 28.98 16.50 -22.27
N MET A 153 28.32 15.67 -23.06
CA MET A 153 28.64 15.51 -24.50
C MET A 153 28.36 16.80 -25.27
N GLU A 154 27.20 17.43 -25.03
CA GLU A 154 26.78 18.64 -25.73
C GLU A 154 27.63 19.87 -25.37
N HIS A 155 27.87 20.11 -24.07
CA HIS A 155 28.50 21.34 -23.60
C HIS A 155 30.02 21.23 -23.38
N ARG A 156 30.57 20.01 -23.29
CA ARG A 156 32.03 19.79 -23.10
C ARG A 156 32.68 18.97 -24.18
N GLY A 157 31.93 18.58 -25.22
CA GLY A 157 32.45 17.82 -26.34
C GLY A 157 32.96 16.41 -25.98
N MET A 158 32.51 15.86 -24.88
CA MET A 158 32.89 14.51 -24.42
C MET A 158 32.25 13.45 -25.30
N THR A 159 32.93 12.33 -25.49
CA THR A 159 32.32 11.10 -25.99
C THR A 159 31.44 10.49 -24.89
N GLU A 160 30.54 9.58 -25.26
CA GLU A 160 29.68 8.88 -24.27
C GLU A 160 30.51 8.17 -23.19
N SER A 161 31.57 7.49 -23.58
CA SER A 161 32.48 6.79 -22.67
C SER A 161 33.16 7.74 -21.68
N GLU A 162 33.63 8.90 -22.16
CA GLU A 162 34.23 9.94 -21.31
C GLU A 162 33.22 10.55 -20.35
N ALA A 163 32.00 10.85 -20.83
CA ALA A 163 30.91 11.37 -20.00
C ALA A 163 30.50 10.37 -18.91
N HIS A 164 30.41 9.08 -19.24
CA HIS A 164 30.13 8.02 -18.29
C HIS A 164 31.18 7.95 -17.17
N LEU A 165 32.46 7.88 -17.55
CA LEU A 165 33.57 7.86 -16.58
C LEU A 165 33.60 9.14 -15.73
N TYR A 166 33.28 10.28 -16.32
CA TYR A 166 33.21 11.55 -15.60
C TYR A 166 32.18 11.51 -14.48
N VAL A 167 30.94 11.04 -14.78
CA VAL A 167 29.88 10.90 -13.77
C VAL A 167 30.31 9.94 -12.65
N GLU A 168 30.93 8.79 -13.00
CA GLU A 168 31.40 7.82 -12.00
C GLU A 168 32.49 8.40 -11.10
N HIS A 169 33.53 9.02 -11.68
CA HIS A 169 34.58 9.64 -10.90
C HIS A 169 34.08 10.79 -10.04
N TYR A 170 33.15 11.60 -10.56
CA TYR A 170 32.53 12.67 -9.78
C TYR A 170 31.77 12.11 -8.56
N ALA A 171 30.98 11.06 -8.75
CA ALA A 171 30.26 10.38 -7.68
C ALA A 171 31.22 9.82 -6.60
N MET A 172 32.30 9.16 -7.05
CA MET A 172 33.34 8.60 -6.16
C MET A 172 34.07 9.68 -5.37
N ASN A 173 34.53 10.74 -6.02
CA ASN A 173 35.26 11.85 -5.40
C ASN A 173 34.39 12.59 -4.37
N LYS A 174 33.12 12.76 -4.66
CA LYS A 174 32.16 13.40 -3.75
C LYS A 174 31.54 12.44 -2.74
N ARG A 175 31.85 11.14 -2.82
CA ARG A 175 31.24 10.08 -1.99
C ARG A 175 29.70 10.11 -2.00
N LYS A 176 29.11 10.35 -3.18
CA LYS A 176 27.67 10.46 -3.40
C LYS A 176 27.15 9.31 -4.25
N LYS A 177 25.85 9.03 -4.15
CA LYS A 177 25.16 8.12 -5.08
C LYS A 177 25.20 8.72 -6.50
N LYS A 178 25.29 7.88 -7.54
CA LYS A 178 25.39 8.32 -8.94
C LYS A 178 24.28 9.30 -9.34
N LYS A 179 23.02 9.07 -8.89
CA LYS A 179 21.90 9.99 -9.13
C LYS A 179 22.18 11.40 -8.61
N LEU A 180 22.63 11.54 -7.36
CA LEU A 180 22.92 12.84 -6.76
C LEU A 180 24.10 13.55 -7.46
N ALA A 181 25.13 12.77 -7.81
CA ALA A 181 26.26 13.29 -8.58
C ALA A 181 25.83 13.79 -9.96
N ALA A 182 24.96 13.05 -10.65
CA ALA A 182 24.41 13.45 -11.94
C ALA A 182 23.56 14.72 -11.85
N MET A 183 22.72 14.85 -10.80
CA MET A 183 21.94 16.07 -10.55
C MET A 183 22.86 17.30 -10.37
N GLU A 184 23.92 17.20 -9.57
CA GLU A 184 24.87 18.30 -9.36
C GLU A 184 25.61 18.68 -10.66
N ILE A 185 25.93 17.70 -11.52
CA ILE A 185 26.53 17.96 -12.83
C ILE A 185 25.54 18.71 -13.72
N ILE A 186 24.27 18.29 -13.75
CA ILE A 186 23.21 18.95 -14.51
C ILE A 186 23.07 20.40 -14.06
N ASP A 187 22.90 20.63 -12.75
CA ASP A 187 22.74 21.96 -12.18
C ASP A 187 23.94 22.86 -12.49
N GLY A 188 25.17 22.36 -12.31
CA GLY A 188 26.38 23.11 -12.57
C GLY A 188 26.64 23.41 -14.06
N ILE A 189 26.04 22.69 -15.00
CA ILE A 189 26.06 23.02 -16.43
C ILE A 189 25.00 24.07 -16.75
N MET A 190 23.78 23.90 -16.22
CA MET A 190 22.66 24.82 -16.46
C MET A 190 22.91 26.21 -15.90
N GLU A 191 23.49 26.33 -14.69
CA GLU A 191 23.87 27.63 -14.10
C GLU A 191 24.94 28.42 -14.89
N ARG A 192 25.76 27.76 -15.72
CA ARG A 192 26.79 28.43 -16.52
C ARG A 192 26.30 28.89 -17.88
N HIS A 193 25.10 28.48 -18.25
CA HIS A 193 24.50 28.78 -19.57
C HIS A 193 23.26 29.67 -19.46
N LEU A 194 22.91 30.13 -18.24
CA LEU A 194 22.01 31.25 -17.94
C LEU A 194 22.80 32.55 -17.73
#